data_8e3959ba8f01712b47a97aa8cc635409
#
_entry.id   8e3959ba8f01712b47a97aa8cc635409
#
_cell.length_a   1.000
_cell.length_b   1.000
_cell.length_c   1.000
_cell.angle_alpha   90.00
_cell.angle_beta   90.00
_cell.angle_gamma   90.00
#
_symmetry.space_group_name_H-M   'P 1'
#
loop_
_entity.id
_entity.type
_entity.pdbx_description
1 polymer ?
#
loop_
_entity_poly.entity_id
_entity_poly.type
_entity_poly.pdbx_seq_one_letter_code
_entity_poly.pdbx_strand_id
1 'polypeptide(L)'
;VTPARRIRARVTGVLLAGLLACAVSPIVAQPTVAKADPMSELQEVQERVSESNAAYEEATEQVDQIQGQIDENEERIAQIEAELPGAQERAASSMRTLYKMQQSGGGLLELLLASDDFYDLLSTIQYLDVIQAHSTDALDELVALEGELEMTRASLSSQMEEARARQDEAEAALAEANAARAELQARIAAQAAAEAAERQAAVEAAKKDAGNSFTTESGNQAPVEVPSSPNAGAIDWNVDRETFISTWTARIDAYLAGSPLSGQGHTFAEAAWEYGVDPRFSPAISTVESSTGRYCFLPHNAWGWGNVSWGSWEEAIWAHVAGLASGYGGQLTYAGALKYCPPNADHWYTSVLANMQRI
;
A
#
# COMPACT_ATOMS: atom_id res chain seq x y z
N VAL A 1 -40.54 -37.97 -19.74
CA VAL A 1 -41.03 -36.66 -19.34
C VAL A 1 -40.25 -36.27 -18.09
N THR A 2 -39.17 -35.57 -18.24
CA THR A 2 -38.56 -34.83 -17.11
C THR A 2 -37.83 -33.60 -17.68
N PRO A 3 -38.02 -32.42 -17.14
CA PRO A 3 -37.55 -31.18 -17.77
C PRO A 3 -36.10 -30.86 -17.49
N ALA A 4 -35.44 -30.40 -18.55
CA ALA A 4 -34.07 -29.88 -18.51
C ALA A 4 -33.98 -28.66 -17.57
N ARG A 5 -33.08 -28.74 -16.59
CA ARG A 5 -32.73 -27.65 -15.67
C ARG A 5 -31.80 -26.68 -16.40
N ARG A 6 -32.32 -25.55 -16.83
CA ARG A 6 -31.52 -24.44 -17.36
C ARG A 6 -30.75 -23.79 -16.22
N ILE A 7 -29.43 -23.95 -16.23
CA ILE A 7 -28.53 -23.15 -15.40
C ILE A 7 -28.34 -21.80 -16.08
N ARG A 8 -28.92 -20.75 -15.49
CA ARG A 8 -28.67 -19.35 -15.88
C ARG A 8 -27.39 -18.90 -15.21
N ALA A 9 -26.31 -18.83 -15.95
CA ALA A 9 -25.12 -18.07 -15.54
C ALA A 9 -25.50 -16.58 -15.53
N ARG A 10 -25.43 -15.95 -14.36
CA ARG A 10 -25.50 -14.49 -14.21
C ARG A 10 -24.09 -13.94 -14.42
N VAL A 11 -23.83 -13.47 -15.62
CA VAL A 11 -22.69 -12.58 -15.88
C VAL A 11 -23.13 -11.20 -15.37
N THR A 12 -22.58 -10.79 -14.24
CA THR A 12 -22.71 -9.41 -13.75
C THR A 12 -21.53 -8.63 -14.31
N GLY A 13 -21.68 -8.07 -15.49
CA GLY A 13 -20.75 -7.10 -16.03
C GLY A 13 -20.85 -5.79 -15.24
N VAL A 14 -19.77 -5.40 -14.57
CA VAL A 14 -19.58 -4.02 -14.09
C VAL A 14 -18.67 -3.33 -15.09
N LEU A 15 -19.27 -2.66 -16.06
CA LEU A 15 -18.61 -1.67 -16.92
C LEU A 15 -18.60 -0.35 -16.14
N LEU A 16 -17.45 0.07 -15.66
CA LEU A 16 -17.20 1.45 -15.25
C LEU A 16 -16.11 2.04 -16.14
N ALA A 17 -16.49 2.44 -17.34
CA ALA A 17 -15.69 3.31 -18.19
C ALA A 17 -15.98 4.76 -17.80
N GLY A 18 -15.13 5.35 -16.96
CA GLY A 18 -15.15 6.77 -16.65
C GLY A 18 -14.10 7.53 -17.46
N LEU A 19 -14.36 7.78 -18.73
CA LEU A 19 -13.60 8.76 -19.54
C LEU A 19 -14.02 10.17 -19.13
N LEU A 20 -13.26 10.83 -18.25
CA LEU A 20 -13.40 12.25 -17.99
C LEU A 20 -12.48 13.02 -18.96
N ALA A 21 -13.03 13.43 -20.09
CA ALA A 21 -12.39 14.40 -20.97
C ALA A 21 -12.53 15.80 -20.35
N CYS A 22 -11.49 16.28 -19.68
CA CYS A 22 -11.41 17.70 -19.28
C CYS A 22 -11.02 18.56 -20.47
N ALA A 23 -12.00 19.32 -20.97
CA ALA A 23 -11.77 20.41 -21.89
C ALA A 23 -11.01 21.53 -21.15
N VAL A 24 -9.77 21.79 -21.58
CA VAL A 24 -8.95 22.89 -21.08
C VAL A 24 -9.36 24.16 -21.77
N SER A 25 -10.05 25.06 -21.07
CA SER A 25 -10.17 26.46 -21.47
C SER A 25 -9.05 27.28 -20.81
N PRO A 26 -8.30 28.13 -21.51
CA PRO A 26 -7.25 28.91 -20.88
C PRO A 26 -7.86 30.12 -20.16
N ILE A 27 -8.09 30.01 -18.88
CA ILE A 27 -8.24 31.19 -18.02
C ILE A 27 -6.82 31.55 -17.55
N VAL A 28 -6.31 32.65 -18.07
CA VAL A 28 -5.11 33.32 -17.55
C VAL A 28 -5.51 33.95 -16.21
N ALA A 29 -5.50 33.18 -15.15
CA ALA A 29 -5.47 33.67 -13.78
C ALA A 29 -4.01 33.64 -13.33
N GLN A 30 -3.46 34.81 -12.97
CA GLN A 30 -2.16 34.89 -12.31
C GLN A 30 -2.24 34.01 -11.02
N PRO A 31 -1.33 33.06 -10.81
CA PRO A 31 -1.35 32.29 -9.59
C PRO A 31 -0.90 33.19 -8.45
N THR A 32 -1.84 33.60 -7.60
CA THR A 32 -1.50 33.82 -6.19
C THR A 32 -1.10 32.45 -5.67
N VAL A 33 0.21 32.19 -5.62
CA VAL A 33 0.77 30.99 -5.01
C VAL A 33 0.39 31.07 -3.52
N ALA A 34 -0.76 30.53 -3.17
CA ALA A 34 -0.99 30.07 -1.82
C ALA A 34 0.14 29.04 -1.59
N LYS A 35 1.09 29.34 -0.70
CA LYS A 35 2.06 28.34 -0.23
C LYS A 35 1.24 27.18 0.32
N ALA A 36 1.08 26.13 -0.45
CA ALA A 36 0.55 24.87 0.07
C ALA A 36 1.45 24.47 1.23
N ASP A 37 0.84 24.01 2.31
CA ASP A 37 1.58 23.53 3.48
C ASP A 37 2.48 22.37 2.99
N PRO A 38 3.81 22.43 3.20
CA PRO A 38 4.74 21.37 2.77
C PRO A 38 4.34 19.98 3.26
N MET A 39 3.62 19.91 4.38
CA MET A 39 3.08 18.66 4.93
C MET A 39 1.92 18.10 4.08
N SER A 40 1.05 18.97 3.54
CA SER A 40 -0.06 18.52 2.68
C SER A 40 0.43 18.01 1.32
N GLU A 41 1.45 18.66 0.76
CA GLU A 41 2.06 18.20 -0.50
C GLU A 41 2.79 16.86 -0.34
N LEU A 42 3.46 16.66 0.80
CA LEU A 42 4.12 15.39 1.12
C LEU A 42 3.10 14.27 1.27
N GLN A 43 1.98 14.54 1.92
CA GLN A 43 0.90 13.60 2.12
C GLN A 43 0.25 13.18 0.79
N GLU A 44 0.02 14.15 -0.12
CA GLU A 44 -0.52 13.87 -1.46
C GLU A 44 0.40 12.93 -2.27
N VAL A 45 1.72 13.18 -2.26
CA VAL A 45 2.66 12.30 -2.97
C VAL A 45 2.72 10.91 -2.32
N GLN A 46 2.61 10.82 -1.00
CA GLN A 46 2.58 9.55 -0.28
C GLN A 46 1.32 8.74 -0.59
N GLU A 47 0.18 9.40 -0.76
CA GLU A 47 -1.08 8.78 -1.18
C GLU A 47 -0.95 8.23 -2.62
N ARG A 48 -0.41 9.01 -3.57
CA ARG A 48 -0.15 8.54 -4.93
C ARG A 48 0.78 7.32 -4.98
N VAL A 49 1.83 7.28 -4.17
CA VAL A 49 2.70 6.09 -4.06
C VAL A 49 1.91 4.87 -3.58
N SER A 50 1.02 5.06 -2.61
CA SER A 50 0.18 3.98 -2.10
C SER A 50 -0.81 3.46 -3.14
N GLU A 51 -1.48 4.38 -3.85
CA GLU A 51 -2.44 4.05 -4.92
C GLU A 51 -1.78 3.31 -6.08
N SER A 52 -0.62 3.81 -6.57
CA SER A 52 0.09 3.16 -7.67
C SER A 52 0.67 1.79 -7.29
N ASN A 53 1.07 1.58 -6.02
CA ASN A 53 1.47 0.26 -5.55
C ASN A 53 0.28 -0.70 -5.49
N ALA A 54 -0.89 -0.25 -5.01
CA ALA A 54 -2.09 -1.06 -4.97
C ALA A 54 -2.55 -1.47 -6.38
N ALA A 55 -2.49 -0.55 -7.34
CA ALA A 55 -2.81 -0.83 -8.74
C ALA A 55 -1.84 -1.86 -9.36
N TYR A 56 -0.55 -1.77 -9.03
CA TYR A 56 0.43 -2.77 -9.48
C TYR A 56 0.17 -4.17 -8.90
N GLU A 57 -0.13 -4.24 -7.59
CA GLU A 57 -0.44 -5.51 -6.93
C GLU A 57 -1.72 -6.13 -7.51
N GLU A 58 -2.77 -5.33 -7.72
CA GLU A 58 -4.02 -5.78 -8.32
C GLU A 58 -3.82 -6.31 -9.76
N ALA A 59 -3.10 -5.56 -10.59
CA ALA A 59 -2.82 -5.97 -11.97
C ALA A 59 -1.98 -7.25 -12.02
N THR A 60 -1.00 -7.41 -11.12
CA THR A 60 -0.17 -8.61 -11.02
C THR A 60 -1.00 -9.84 -10.61
N GLU A 61 -1.90 -9.70 -9.62
CA GLU A 61 -2.79 -10.78 -9.21
C GLU A 61 -3.72 -11.22 -10.36
N GLN A 62 -4.22 -10.26 -11.15
CA GLN A 62 -5.04 -10.58 -12.32
C GLN A 62 -4.25 -11.33 -13.41
N VAL A 63 -2.99 -10.98 -13.63
CA VAL A 63 -2.10 -11.72 -14.55
C VAL A 63 -1.93 -13.17 -14.08
N ASP A 64 -1.67 -13.39 -12.80
CA ASP A 64 -1.51 -14.74 -12.25
C ASP A 64 -2.79 -15.58 -12.37
N GLN A 65 -3.97 -14.99 -12.16
CA GLN A 65 -5.25 -15.66 -12.33
C GLN A 65 -5.49 -16.05 -13.82
N ILE A 66 -5.20 -15.15 -14.75
CA ILE A 66 -5.34 -15.42 -16.18
C ILE A 66 -4.33 -16.49 -16.62
N GLN A 67 -3.11 -16.48 -16.10
CA GLN A 67 -2.10 -17.49 -16.38
C GLN A 67 -2.59 -18.89 -15.97
N GLY A 68 -3.22 -19.02 -14.79
CA GLY A 68 -3.83 -20.28 -14.38
C GLY A 68 -4.91 -20.78 -15.35
N GLN A 69 -5.74 -19.88 -15.89
CA GLN A 69 -6.75 -20.23 -16.90
C GLN A 69 -6.13 -20.60 -18.25
N ILE A 70 -5.03 -19.95 -18.62
CA ILE A 70 -4.25 -20.31 -19.82
C ILE A 70 -3.73 -21.74 -19.70
N ASP A 71 -3.11 -22.08 -18.57
CA ASP A 71 -2.55 -23.39 -18.30
C ASP A 71 -3.65 -24.48 -18.34
N GLU A 72 -4.84 -24.23 -17.75
CA GLU A 72 -5.99 -25.12 -17.82
C GLU A 72 -6.49 -25.32 -19.26
N ASN A 73 -6.54 -24.29 -20.07
CA ASN A 73 -6.95 -24.38 -21.47
C ASN A 73 -5.91 -25.10 -22.33
N GLU A 74 -4.62 -24.90 -22.10
CA GLU A 74 -3.55 -25.62 -22.78
C GLU A 74 -3.60 -27.12 -22.46
N GLU A 75 -3.83 -27.47 -21.19
CA GLU A 75 -4.00 -28.87 -20.78
C GLU A 75 -5.24 -29.50 -21.46
N ARG A 76 -6.36 -28.75 -21.50
CA ARG A 76 -7.58 -29.23 -22.16
C ARG A 76 -7.41 -29.43 -23.65
N ILE A 77 -6.72 -28.50 -24.32
CA ILE A 77 -6.36 -28.65 -25.74
C ILE A 77 -5.53 -29.93 -25.98
N ALA A 78 -4.52 -30.18 -25.15
CA ALA A 78 -3.69 -31.36 -25.27
C ALA A 78 -4.49 -32.66 -25.07
N GLN A 79 -5.46 -32.69 -24.16
CA GLN A 79 -6.38 -33.81 -23.95
C GLN A 79 -7.26 -34.05 -25.19
N ILE A 80 -7.90 -33.01 -25.71
CA ILE A 80 -8.75 -33.11 -26.91
C ILE A 80 -7.93 -33.58 -28.13
N GLU A 81 -6.75 -33.02 -28.33
CA GLU A 81 -5.84 -33.42 -29.42
C GLU A 81 -5.38 -34.88 -29.31
N ALA A 82 -5.26 -35.41 -28.10
CA ALA A 82 -4.97 -36.84 -27.88
C ALA A 82 -6.18 -37.74 -28.14
N GLU A 83 -7.40 -37.31 -27.89
CA GLU A 83 -8.64 -38.04 -28.10
C GLU A 83 -9.11 -38.00 -29.57
N LEU A 84 -8.84 -36.89 -30.27
CA LEU A 84 -9.32 -36.61 -31.62
C LEU A 84 -8.99 -37.70 -32.65
N PRO A 85 -7.77 -38.27 -32.73
CA PRO A 85 -7.46 -39.35 -33.69
C PRO A 85 -8.33 -40.60 -33.47
N GLY A 86 -8.61 -40.95 -32.22
CA GLY A 86 -9.50 -42.06 -31.88
C GLY A 86 -10.96 -41.82 -32.29
N ALA A 87 -11.46 -40.60 -32.05
CA ALA A 87 -12.80 -40.22 -32.49
C ALA A 87 -12.91 -40.20 -34.03
N GLN A 88 -11.89 -39.68 -34.72
CA GLN A 88 -11.84 -39.66 -36.18
C GLN A 88 -11.86 -41.09 -36.76
N GLU A 89 -11.10 -42.03 -36.17
CA GLU A 89 -11.09 -43.42 -36.64
C GLU A 89 -12.45 -44.13 -36.40
N ARG A 90 -13.08 -43.86 -35.23
CA ARG A 90 -14.47 -44.36 -34.94
C ARG A 90 -15.47 -43.82 -35.96
N ALA A 91 -15.45 -42.51 -36.18
CA ALA A 91 -16.33 -41.90 -37.18
C ALA A 91 -16.10 -42.40 -38.60
N ALA A 92 -14.84 -42.51 -39.01
CA ALA A 92 -14.48 -43.06 -40.33
C ALA A 92 -14.89 -44.53 -40.47
N SER A 93 -14.77 -45.34 -39.42
CA SER A 93 -15.22 -46.72 -39.40
C SER A 93 -16.75 -46.83 -39.55
N SER A 94 -17.46 -45.98 -38.80
CA SER A 94 -18.92 -45.88 -38.87
C SER A 94 -19.40 -45.44 -40.24
N MET A 95 -18.80 -44.44 -40.84
CA MET A 95 -19.12 -43.98 -42.20
C MET A 95 -18.81 -45.09 -43.25
N ARG A 96 -17.71 -45.81 -43.11
CA ARG A 96 -17.41 -46.95 -44.00
C ARG A 96 -18.43 -48.07 -43.91
N THR A 97 -18.94 -48.33 -42.71
CA THR A 97 -19.98 -49.32 -42.48
C THR A 97 -21.31 -48.91 -43.12
N LEU A 98 -21.75 -47.67 -42.90
CA LEU A 98 -22.94 -47.11 -43.53
C LEU A 98 -22.85 -47.11 -45.06
N TYR A 99 -21.69 -46.70 -45.61
CA TYR A 99 -21.47 -46.73 -47.08
C TYR A 99 -21.52 -48.15 -47.68
N LYS A 100 -20.92 -49.12 -47.00
CA LYS A 100 -20.99 -50.54 -47.45
C LYS A 100 -22.42 -51.09 -47.45
N MET A 101 -23.21 -50.75 -46.40
CA MET A 101 -24.61 -51.11 -46.31
C MET A 101 -25.44 -50.51 -47.47
N GLN A 102 -25.16 -49.23 -47.81
CA GLN A 102 -25.83 -48.57 -48.91
C GLN A 102 -25.46 -49.10 -50.28
N GLN A 103 -24.22 -49.57 -50.46
CA GLN A 103 -23.73 -50.10 -51.72
C GLN A 103 -24.03 -51.61 -51.95
N SER A 104 -24.36 -52.34 -50.89
CA SER A 104 -24.79 -53.76 -51.05
C SER A 104 -26.13 -53.75 -51.78
N GLY A 105 -26.10 -54.13 -53.02
CA GLY A 105 -27.17 -53.96 -54.02
C GLY A 105 -28.52 -54.61 -53.72
N GLY A 106 -28.69 -55.30 -52.60
CA GLY A 106 -29.96 -55.79 -52.08
C GLY A 106 -30.53 -54.96 -50.95
N GLY A 107 -29.72 -54.04 -50.37
CA GLY A 107 -30.09 -53.16 -49.28
C GLY A 107 -30.68 -53.86 -48.04
N LEU A 108 -31.17 -53.06 -47.14
CA LEU A 108 -31.94 -53.49 -45.95
C LEU A 108 -33.09 -54.43 -46.29
N LEU A 109 -33.69 -54.29 -47.47
CA LEU A 109 -34.84 -55.06 -47.89
C LEU A 109 -34.44 -56.53 -48.21
N GLU A 110 -33.23 -56.81 -48.77
CA GLU A 110 -32.74 -58.19 -49.06
C GLU A 110 -32.36 -58.86 -47.74
N LEU A 111 -31.76 -58.11 -46.76
CA LEU A 111 -31.42 -58.62 -45.45
C LEU A 111 -32.70 -58.96 -44.63
N LEU A 112 -33.73 -58.15 -44.76
CA LEU A 112 -35.05 -58.38 -44.16
C LEU A 112 -35.81 -59.54 -44.83
N LEU A 113 -35.68 -59.72 -46.15
CA LEU A 113 -36.28 -60.80 -46.88
C LEU A 113 -35.51 -62.16 -46.77
N ALA A 114 -34.30 -62.18 -46.34
CA ALA A 114 -33.47 -63.35 -46.05
C ALA A 114 -33.66 -63.89 -44.61
N SER A 115 -34.49 -63.29 -43.78
CA SER A 115 -34.82 -63.77 -42.43
C SER A 115 -35.71 -65.02 -42.52
N ASP A 116 -35.27 -66.11 -41.84
CA ASP A 116 -35.97 -67.39 -41.83
C ASP A 116 -37.22 -67.42 -40.96
N ASP A 117 -37.33 -66.53 -40.00
CA ASP A 117 -38.51 -66.35 -39.14
C ASP A 117 -38.70 -64.91 -38.59
N PHE A 118 -39.81 -64.69 -37.95
CA PHE A 118 -40.14 -63.34 -37.33
C PHE A 118 -39.16 -62.91 -36.29
N TYR A 119 -38.58 -63.81 -35.52
CA TYR A 119 -37.57 -63.42 -34.47
C TYR A 119 -36.26 -63.00 -35.08
N ASP A 120 -35.83 -63.69 -36.19
CA ASP A 120 -34.64 -63.34 -36.95
C ASP A 120 -34.80 -61.95 -37.61
N LEU A 121 -36.02 -61.70 -38.20
CA LEU A 121 -36.37 -60.38 -38.73
C LEU A 121 -36.29 -59.29 -37.66
N LEU A 122 -36.85 -59.53 -36.48
CA LEU A 122 -36.85 -58.57 -35.38
C LEU A 122 -35.44 -58.32 -34.87
N SER A 123 -34.61 -59.37 -34.75
CA SER A 123 -33.22 -59.29 -34.36
C SER A 123 -32.38 -58.49 -35.38
N THR A 124 -32.65 -58.67 -36.66
CA THR A 124 -31.99 -57.93 -37.75
C THR A 124 -32.33 -56.45 -37.71
N ILE A 125 -33.59 -56.09 -37.52
CA ILE A 125 -34.04 -54.71 -37.36
C ILE A 125 -33.37 -54.06 -36.12
N GLN A 126 -33.38 -54.79 -35.01
CA GLN A 126 -32.79 -54.29 -33.77
C GLN A 126 -31.23 -54.11 -33.92
N TYR A 127 -30.57 -54.98 -34.66
CA TYR A 127 -29.13 -54.87 -34.93
C TYR A 127 -28.80 -53.67 -35.84
N LEU A 128 -29.68 -53.40 -36.84
CA LEU A 128 -29.54 -52.22 -37.71
C LEU A 128 -29.75 -50.92 -36.96
N ASP A 129 -30.74 -50.85 -36.06
CA ASP A 129 -30.99 -49.69 -35.21
C ASP A 129 -29.75 -49.42 -34.30
N VAL A 130 -29.16 -50.44 -33.71
CA VAL A 130 -27.94 -50.34 -32.90
C VAL A 130 -26.75 -49.85 -33.71
N ILE A 131 -26.54 -50.37 -34.95
CA ILE A 131 -25.45 -49.91 -35.84
C ILE A 131 -25.67 -48.42 -36.23
N GLN A 132 -26.91 -48.07 -36.58
CA GLN A 132 -27.23 -46.70 -36.97
C GLN A 132 -27.03 -45.71 -35.78
N ALA A 133 -27.52 -46.06 -34.60
CA ALA A 133 -27.33 -45.27 -33.39
C ALA A 133 -25.83 -45.11 -33.07
N HIS A 134 -25.06 -46.22 -33.09
CA HIS A 134 -23.63 -46.17 -32.81
C HIS A 134 -22.83 -45.36 -33.84
N SER A 135 -23.27 -45.35 -35.08
CA SER A 135 -22.66 -44.55 -36.15
C SER A 135 -22.93 -43.07 -36.00
N THR A 136 -24.14 -42.71 -35.57
CA THR A 136 -24.52 -41.33 -35.26
C THR A 136 -23.78 -40.82 -34.06
N ASP A 137 -23.70 -41.62 -32.98
CA ASP A 137 -22.97 -41.27 -31.75
C ASP A 137 -21.49 -40.96 -32.00
N ALA A 138 -20.84 -41.79 -32.88
CA ALA A 138 -19.41 -41.59 -33.20
C ALA A 138 -19.15 -40.31 -34.02
N LEU A 139 -20.10 -39.91 -34.86
CA LEU A 139 -20.03 -38.64 -35.60
C LEU A 139 -20.31 -37.45 -34.71
N ASP A 140 -21.31 -37.57 -33.83
CA ASP A 140 -21.64 -36.51 -32.87
C ASP A 140 -20.50 -36.28 -31.88
N GLU A 141 -19.82 -37.34 -31.42
CA GLU A 141 -18.60 -37.25 -30.58
C GLU A 141 -17.49 -36.48 -31.29
N LEU A 142 -17.22 -36.81 -32.58
CA LEU A 142 -16.19 -36.12 -33.36
C LEU A 142 -16.51 -34.63 -33.52
N VAL A 143 -17.75 -34.29 -33.88
CA VAL A 143 -18.19 -32.89 -34.05
C VAL A 143 -18.13 -32.13 -32.74
N ALA A 144 -18.48 -32.79 -31.63
CA ALA A 144 -18.39 -32.18 -30.29
C ALA A 144 -16.94 -31.88 -29.91
N LEU A 145 -16.02 -32.81 -30.11
CA LEU A 145 -14.58 -32.63 -29.84
C LEU A 145 -13.95 -31.54 -30.71
N GLU A 146 -14.25 -31.51 -32.02
CA GLU A 146 -13.77 -30.46 -32.92
C GLU A 146 -14.31 -29.07 -32.51
N GLY A 147 -15.59 -29.00 -32.16
CA GLY A 147 -16.20 -27.77 -31.68
C GLY A 147 -15.63 -27.30 -30.34
N GLU A 148 -15.36 -28.23 -29.41
CA GLU A 148 -14.71 -27.91 -28.12
C GLU A 148 -13.27 -27.41 -28.35
N LEU A 149 -12.50 -28.04 -29.22
CA LEU A 149 -11.16 -27.62 -29.57
C LEU A 149 -11.12 -26.20 -30.12
N GLU A 150 -12.03 -25.87 -31.05
CA GLU A 150 -12.12 -24.51 -31.61
C GLU A 150 -12.47 -23.46 -30.55
N MET A 151 -13.46 -23.76 -29.71
CA MET A 151 -13.87 -22.85 -28.60
C MET A 151 -12.73 -22.67 -27.59
N THR A 152 -12.04 -23.74 -27.22
CA THR A 152 -10.93 -23.68 -26.25
C THR A 152 -9.74 -22.91 -26.81
N ARG A 153 -9.41 -23.07 -28.08
CA ARG A 153 -8.37 -22.28 -28.77
C ARG A 153 -8.73 -20.80 -28.87
N ALA A 154 -9.99 -20.48 -29.14
CA ALA A 154 -10.47 -19.10 -29.16
C ALA A 154 -10.41 -18.45 -27.77
N SER A 155 -10.80 -19.19 -26.72
CA SER A 155 -10.68 -18.77 -25.32
C SER A 155 -9.23 -18.51 -24.94
N LEU A 156 -8.32 -19.43 -25.26
CA LEU A 156 -6.88 -19.27 -25.02
C LEU A 156 -6.31 -18.01 -25.67
N SER A 157 -6.65 -17.77 -26.96
CA SER A 157 -6.20 -16.56 -27.67
C SER A 157 -6.68 -15.28 -26.98
N SER A 158 -7.94 -15.23 -26.55
CA SER A 158 -8.51 -14.08 -25.84
C SER A 158 -7.83 -13.86 -24.49
N GLN A 159 -7.57 -14.92 -23.74
CA GLN A 159 -6.89 -14.84 -22.44
C GLN A 159 -5.44 -14.39 -22.58
N MET A 160 -4.72 -14.84 -23.62
CA MET A 160 -3.36 -14.36 -23.89
C MET A 160 -3.33 -12.86 -24.23
N GLU A 161 -4.34 -12.34 -24.94
CA GLU A 161 -4.45 -10.89 -25.20
C GLU A 161 -4.77 -10.13 -23.94
N GLU A 162 -5.66 -10.63 -23.09
CA GLU A 162 -6.00 -10.03 -21.81
C GLU A 162 -4.81 -10.03 -20.84
N ALA A 163 -4.07 -11.15 -20.74
CA ALA A 163 -2.88 -11.24 -19.92
C ALA A 163 -1.82 -10.20 -20.32
N ARG A 164 -1.61 -9.99 -21.61
CA ARG A 164 -0.69 -8.95 -22.11
C ARG A 164 -1.16 -7.56 -21.73
N ALA A 165 -2.46 -7.27 -21.89
CA ALA A 165 -3.00 -5.96 -21.52
C ALA A 165 -2.86 -5.69 -20.00
N ARG A 166 -3.06 -6.70 -19.16
CA ARG A 166 -2.84 -6.59 -17.71
C ARG A 166 -1.38 -6.44 -17.32
N GLN A 167 -0.49 -7.10 -18.04
CA GLN A 167 0.95 -6.94 -17.85
C GLN A 167 1.40 -5.51 -18.18
N ASP A 168 0.93 -4.96 -19.32
CA ASP A 168 1.21 -3.57 -19.70
C ASP A 168 0.68 -2.58 -18.63
N GLU A 169 -0.50 -2.84 -18.07
CA GLU A 169 -1.10 -2.04 -16.99
C GLU A 169 -0.26 -2.12 -15.71
N ALA A 170 0.20 -3.32 -15.33
CA ALA A 170 1.09 -3.51 -14.18
C ALA A 170 2.43 -2.78 -14.36
N GLU A 171 3.05 -2.86 -15.55
CA GLU A 171 4.29 -2.15 -15.86
C GLU A 171 4.10 -0.62 -15.79
N ALA A 172 2.99 -0.10 -16.27
CA ALA A 172 2.67 1.32 -16.20
C ALA A 172 2.47 1.78 -14.74
N ALA A 173 1.73 1.02 -13.93
CA ALA A 173 1.52 1.31 -12.52
C ALA A 173 2.84 1.28 -11.72
N LEU A 174 3.72 0.30 -12.01
CA LEU A 174 5.04 0.23 -11.40
C LEU A 174 5.92 1.43 -11.76
N ALA A 175 5.89 1.87 -13.02
CA ALA A 175 6.62 3.06 -13.46
C ALA A 175 6.12 4.32 -12.75
N GLU A 176 4.81 4.48 -12.59
CA GLU A 176 4.21 5.60 -11.86
C GLU A 176 4.57 5.56 -10.38
N ALA A 177 4.51 4.40 -9.72
CA ALA A 177 4.92 4.23 -8.33
C ALA A 177 6.40 4.61 -8.11
N ASN A 178 7.28 4.21 -9.03
CA ASN A 178 8.69 4.54 -8.95
C ASN A 178 8.95 6.04 -9.16
N ALA A 179 8.24 6.68 -10.09
CA ALA A 179 8.31 8.13 -10.31
C ALA A 179 7.82 8.91 -9.08
N ALA A 180 6.69 8.52 -8.49
CA ALA A 180 6.15 9.12 -7.27
C ALA A 180 7.10 8.95 -6.07
N ARG A 181 7.73 7.78 -5.91
CA ARG A 181 8.78 7.56 -4.89
C ARG A 181 9.98 8.46 -5.07
N ALA A 182 10.46 8.63 -6.30
CA ALA A 182 11.58 9.51 -6.60
C ALA A 182 11.24 10.98 -6.29
N GLU A 183 10.05 11.43 -6.62
CA GLU A 183 9.55 12.75 -6.26
C GLU A 183 9.48 12.95 -4.76
N LEU A 184 8.92 11.98 -4.01
CA LEU A 184 8.86 12.01 -2.55
C LEU A 184 10.24 12.12 -1.93
N GLN A 185 11.20 11.31 -2.38
CA GLN A 185 12.59 11.35 -1.90
C GLN A 185 13.26 12.70 -2.17
N ALA A 186 13.05 13.27 -3.36
CA ALA A 186 13.59 14.59 -3.70
C ALA A 186 13.00 15.71 -2.82
N ARG A 187 11.70 15.67 -2.53
CA ARG A 187 11.03 16.62 -1.62
C ARG A 187 11.55 16.51 -0.19
N ILE A 188 11.66 15.29 0.34
CA ILE A 188 12.22 15.03 1.67
C ILE A 188 13.66 15.57 1.77
N ALA A 189 14.49 15.30 0.75
CA ALA A 189 15.87 15.79 0.72
C ALA A 189 15.94 17.32 0.66
N ALA A 190 15.09 17.96 -0.15
CA ALA A 190 15.01 19.43 -0.24
C ALA A 190 14.56 20.05 1.09
N GLN A 191 13.57 19.48 1.75
CA GLN A 191 13.10 19.94 3.06
C GLN A 191 14.19 19.79 4.12
N ALA A 192 14.87 18.64 4.17
CA ALA A 192 15.98 18.41 5.10
C ALA A 192 17.15 19.39 4.87
N ALA A 193 17.44 19.73 3.60
CA ALA A 193 18.46 20.72 3.27
C ALA A 193 18.05 22.15 3.70
N ALA A 194 16.78 22.51 3.52
CA ALA A 194 16.26 23.82 3.95
C ALA A 194 16.34 23.95 5.49
N GLU A 195 15.86 22.94 6.23
CA GLU A 195 15.99 22.92 7.68
C GLU A 195 17.43 22.94 8.17
N ALA A 196 18.35 22.26 7.48
CA ALA A 196 19.78 22.31 7.82
C ALA A 196 20.36 23.71 7.66
N ALA A 197 19.95 24.45 6.62
CA ALA A 197 20.36 25.83 6.39
C ALA A 197 19.79 26.77 7.49
N GLU A 198 18.53 26.61 7.86
CA GLU A 198 17.89 27.39 8.93
C GLU A 198 18.58 27.11 10.29
N ARG A 199 18.85 25.86 10.62
CA ARG A 199 19.61 25.47 11.82
C ARG A 199 21.00 26.13 11.87
N GLN A 200 21.72 26.12 10.76
CA GLN A 200 23.03 26.77 10.68
C GLN A 200 22.94 28.29 10.89
N ALA A 201 21.95 28.93 10.24
CA ALA A 201 21.71 30.35 10.39
C ALA A 201 21.39 30.74 11.85
N ALA A 202 20.55 29.95 12.54
CA ALA A 202 20.22 30.16 13.95
C ALA A 202 21.44 30.00 14.85
N VAL A 203 22.29 28.99 14.61
CA VAL A 203 23.57 28.82 15.36
C VAL A 203 24.51 30.00 15.15
N GLU A 204 24.63 30.52 13.93
CA GLU A 204 25.47 31.69 13.66
C GLU A 204 24.90 32.99 14.30
N ALA A 205 23.57 33.12 14.37
CA ALA A 205 22.92 34.20 15.11
C ALA A 205 23.22 34.09 16.62
N ALA A 206 23.05 32.90 17.21
CA ALA A 206 23.35 32.68 18.62
C ALA A 206 24.81 32.95 19.00
N LYS A 207 25.77 32.64 18.12
CA LYS A 207 27.18 32.97 18.33
C LYS A 207 27.42 34.49 18.46
N LYS A 208 26.69 35.31 17.70
CA LYS A 208 26.78 36.76 17.76
C LYS A 208 26.20 37.34 19.05
N ASP A 209 25.16 36.68 19.56
CA ASP A 209 24.41 37.11 20.73
C ASP A 209 24.80 36.32 22.00
N ALA A 210 25.87 35.55 21.96
CA ALA A 210 26.35 34.80 23.09
C ALA A 210 26.63 35.70 24.30
N GLY A 211 26.06 35.37 25.45
CA GLY A 211 26.15 36.16 26.68
C GLY A 211 24.98 37.14 26.89
N ASN A 212 24.11 37.31 25.92
CA ASN A 212 22.83 38.02 26.06
C ASN A 212 21.76 37.10 26.65
N SER A 213 20.63 37.67 27.03
CA SER A 213 19.43 36.91 27.39
C SER A 213 18.27 37.25 26.48
N PHE A 214 17.30 36.36 26.40
CA PHE A 214 16.06 36.56 25.67
C PHE A 214 14.86 36.19 26.54
N THR A 215 13.68 36.71 26.17
CA THR A 215 12.43 36.40 26.88
C THR A 215 11.83 35.12 26.28
N THR A 216 11.58 34.13 27.12
CA THR A 216 10.97 32.84 26.73
C THR A 216 9.45 32.97 26.61
N GLU A 217 8.76 31.93 26.14
CA GLU A 217 7.28 31.88 26.09
C GLU A 217 6.65 31.98 27.48
N SER A 218 7.30 31.42 28.51
CA SER A 218 6.89 31.59 29.93
C SER A 218 7.06 33.00 30.46
N GLY A 219 7.66 33.93 29.71
CA GLY A 219 8.00 35.28 30.14
C GLY A 219 9.26 35.38 30.98
N ASN A 220 9.99 34.29 31.20
CA ASN A 220 11.25 34.24 31.91
C ASN A 220 12.40 34.74 31.04
N GLN A 221 13.51 35.16 31.69
CA GLN A 221 14.76 35.47 30.98
C GLN A 221 15.66 34.21 30.91
N ALA A 222 15.99 33.77 29.71
CA ALA A 222 16.92 32.67 29.50
C ALA A 222 18.20 33.19 28.81
N PRO A 223 19.37 32.62 29.13
CA PRO A 223 20.59 32.95 28.40
C PRO A 223 20.58 32.40 26.96
N VAL A 224 21.21 33.16 26.04
CA VAL A 224 21.47 32.66 24.69
C VAL A 224 22.58 31.63 24.76
N GLU A 225 22.27 30.37 24.58
CA GLU A 225 23.22 29.26 24.56
C GLU A 225 23.61 28.85 23.16
N VAL A 226 24.90 28.66 22.96
CA VAL A 226 25.44 28.21 21.67
C VAL A 226 25.65 26.71 21.70
N PRO A 227 24.96 25.95 20.85
CA PRO A 227 25.15 24.50 20.79
C PRO A 227 26.52 24.14 20.24
N SER A 228 27.04 22.98 20.66
CA SER A 228 28.35 22.46 20.18
C SER A 228 28.27 21.93 18.74
N SER A 229 27.10 21.61 18.28
CA SER A 229 26.80 21.07 16.94
C SER A 229 25.44 21.60 16.46
N PRO A 230 25.20 21.71 15.13
CA PRO A 230 23.87 22.06 14.61
C PRO A 230 22.83 20.92 14.75
N ASN A 231 23.20 19.78 15.31
CA ASN A 231 22.32 18.63 15.50
C ASN A 231 22.39 18.10 16.93
N ALA A 232 21.26 17.62 17.44
CA ALA A 232 21.18 16.94 18.73
C ALA A 232 21.76 15.51 18.72
N GLY A 233 22.02 14.96 17.56
CA GLY A 233 22.36 13.53 17.37
C GLY A 233 21.12 12.66 17.21
N ALA A 234 21.26 11.51 16.57
CA ALA A 234 20.18 10.56 16.34
C ALA A 234 19.81 9.81 17.63
N ILE A 235 18.53 9.45 17.75
CA ILE A 235 18.04 8.52 18.78
C ILE A 235 17.99 7.12 18.17
N ASP A 236 18.51 6.15 18.91
CA ASP A 236 18.38 4.74 18.53
C ASP A 236 17.01 4.20 19.00
N TRP A 237 16.11 4.01 18.06
CA TRP A 237 14.79 3.46 18.26
C TRP A 237 14.73 1.93 18.05
N ASN A 238 15.85 1.29 17.66
CA ASN A 238 15.91 -0.15 17.38
C ASN A 238 16.20 -1.00 18.63
N VAL A 239 16.20 -0.39 19.80
CA VAL A 239 16.33 -1.07 21.10
C VAL A 239 14.94 -1.44 21.63
N ASP A 240 14.86 -2.44 22.53
CA ASP A 240 13.62 -2.74 23.22
C ASP A 240 13.19 -1.62 24.18
N ARG A 241 11.90 -1.60 24.53
CA ARG A 241 11.30 -0.57 25.41
C ARG A 241 12.01 -0.43 26.74
N GLU A 242 12.35 -1.55 27.37
CA GLU A 242 12.97 -1.55 28.72
C GLU A 242 14.39 -0.95 28.67
N THR A 243 15.19 -1.33 27.69
CA THR A 243 16.53 -0.78 27.43
C THR A 243 16.45 0.71 27.11
N PHE A 244 15.49 1.15 26.29
CA PHE A 244 15.29 2.56 25.98
C PHE A 244 14.98 3.35 27.25
N ILE A 245 13.95 2.94 27.99
CA ILE A 245 13.50 3.64 29.20
C ILE A 245 14.62 3.70 30.24
N SER A 246 15.30 2.59 30.53
CA SER A 246 16.38 2.58 31.52
C SER A 246 17.54 3.50 31.14
N THR A 247 17.93 3.50 29.86
CA THR A 247 19.02 4.34 29.34
C THR A 247 18.69 5.83 29.49
N TRP A 248 17.49 6.23 29.04
CA TRP A 248 17.10 7.63 29.06
C TRP A 248 16.69 8.11 30.45
N THR A 249 16.13 7.26 31.30
CA THR A 249 15.94 7.56 32.73
C THR A 249 17.22 8.03 33.38
N ALA A 250 18.30 7.24 33.24
CA ALA A 250 19.57 7.57 33.87
C ALA A 250 20.17 8.90 33.36
N ARG A 251 20.08 9.17 32.08
CA ARG A 251 20.59 10.42 31.46
C ARG A 251 19.77 11.64 31.89
N ILE A 252 18.44 11.53 31.83
CA ILE A 252 17.55 12.62 32.18
C ILE A 252 17.62 12.93 33.69
N ASP A 253 17.70 11.92 34.55
CA ASP A 253 17.85 12.13 36.00
C ASP A 253 19.18 12.78 36.33
N ALA A 254 20.26 12.41 35.66
CA ALA A 254 21.55 13.08 35.82
C ALA A 254 21.47 14.56 35.40
N TYR A 255 20.80 14.84 34.29
CA TYR A 255 20.61 16.21 33.80
C TYR A 255 19.72 17.08 34.72
N LEU A 256 18.65 16.52 35.26
CA LEU A 256 17.67 17.21 36.12
C LEU A 256 18.08 17.23 37.60
N ALA A 257 19.24 16.68 37.95
CA ALA A 257 19.67 16.56 39.34
C ALA A 257 19.63 17.92 40.10
N GLY A 258 19.05 17.93 41.29
CA GLY A 258 18.95 19.11 42.13
C GLY A 258 17.93 20.15 41.62
N SER A 259 17.06 19.81 40.70
CA SER A 259 15.94 20.66 40.24
C SER A 259 14.60 20.19 40.83
N PRO A 260 13.52 20.96 40.69
CA PRO A 260 12.17 20.51 41.02
C PRO A 260 11.70 19.27 40.20
N LEU A 261 12.25 19.08 39.01
CA LEU A 261 12.01 17.91 38.14
C LEU A 261 12.94 16.72 38.42
N SER A 262 13.77 16.78 39.47
CA SER A 262 14.67 15.71 39.85
C SER A 262 13.89 14.40 40.13
N GLY A 263 14.35 13.28 39.61
CA GLY A 263 13.72 11.97 39.75
C GLY A 263 12.57 11.69 38.77
N GLN A 264 12.30 12.59 37.82
CA GLN A 264 11.27 12.41 36.79
C GLN A 264 11.82 11.77 35.50
N GLY A 265 13.07 11.34 35.47
CA GLY A 265 13.70 10.76 34.29
C GLY A 265 12.93 9.56 33.72
N HIS A 266 12.38 8.71 34.58
CA HIS A 266 11.56 7.57 34.15
C HIS A 266 10.29 8.05 33.43
N THR A 267 9.57 9.01 34.00
CA THR A 267 8.33 9.56 33.42
C THR A 267 8.60 10.18 32.03
N PHE A 268 9.68 10.96 31.90
CA PHE A 268 10.07 11.51 30.59
C PHE A 268 10.42 10.44 29.58
N ALA A 269 11.22 9.43 29.97
CA ALA A 269 11.64 8.36 29.07
C ALA A 269 10.47 7.49 28.61
N GLU A 270 9.55 7.18 29.52
CA GLU A 270 8.36 6.38 29.22
C GLU A 270 7.39 7.13 28.30
N ALA A 271 7.09 8.41 28.60
CA ALA A 271 6.26 9.24 27.73
C ALA A 271 6.89 9.46 26.34
N ALA A 272 8.21 9.62 26.28
CA ALA A 272 8.93 9.77 25.02
C ALA A 272 8.84 8.51 24.16
N TRP A 273 8.95 7.33 24.76
CA TRP A 273 8.76 6.05 24.06
C TRP A 273 7.32 5.91 23.53
N GLU A 274 6.34 6.18 24.38
CA GLU A 274 4.92 5.99 24.04
C GLU A 274 4.48 6.88 22.88
N TYR A 275 4.98 8.12 22.83
CA TYR A 275 4.59 9.08 21.80
C TYR A 275 5.61 9.25 20.67
N GLY A 276 6.72 8.51 20.67
CA GLY A 276 7.76 8.63 19.64
C GLY A 276 8.49 9.98 19.63
N VAL A 277 8.61 10.64 20.79
CA VAL A 277 9.25 11.94 20.96
C VAL A 277 10.72 11.77 21.34
N ASP A 278 11.62 12.64 20.83
CA ASP A 278 13.01 12.69 21.28
C ASP A 278 13.04 12.87 22.83
N PRO A 279 13.59 11.89 23.59
CA PRO A 279 13.53 11.90 25.05
C PRO A 279 14.23 13.10 25.70
N ARG A 280 15.10 13.79 24.96
CA ARG A 280 15.80 15.00 25.41
C ARG A 280 14.98 16.26 25.25
N PHE A 281 13.96 16.25 24.37
CA PHE A 281 13.29 17.46 23.91
C PHE A 281 12.50 18.15 25.03
N SER A 282 11.60 17.46 25.71
CA SER A 282 10.82 18.02 26.80
C SER A 282 11.66 18.46 28.01
N PRO A 283 12.65 17.68 28.50
CA PRO A 283 13.54 18.15 29.58
C PRO A 283 14.35 19.40 29.19
N ALA A 284 14.86 19.49 27.97
CA ALA A 284 15.60 20.65 27.49
C ALA A 284 14.74 21.91 27.42
N ILE A 285 13.48 21.81 26.96
CA ILE A 285 12.54 22.94 26.98
C ILE A 285 12.29 23.43 28.41
N SER A 286 12.09 22.54 29.39
CA SER A 286 11.85 22.91 30.76
C SER A 286 13.01 23.75 31.35
N THR A 287 14.25 23.48 30.88
CA THR A 287 15.43 24.23 31.29
C THR A 287 15.38 25.65 30.76
N VAL A 288 15.08 25.83 29.49
CA VAL A 288 14.98 27.14 28.84
C VAL A 288 13.81 27.95 29.40
N GLU A 289 12.65 27.32 29.54
CA GLU A 289 11.42 28.02 29.93
C GLU A 289 11.34 28.38 31.40
N SER A 290 11.83 27.52 32.31
CA SER A 290 11.61 27.70 33.76
C SER A 290 12.80 27.30 34.62
N SER A 291 13.99 27.12 34.05
CA SER A 291 15.16 26.58 34.75
C SER A 291 14.83 25.26 35.46
N THR A 292 14.32 24.30 34.71
CA THR A 292 13.91 22.95 35.17
C THR A 292 12.82 22.96 36.25
N GLY A 293 11.79 23.83 36.06
CA GLY A 293 10.64 23.93 36.95
C GLY A 293 10.83 24.85 38.17
N ARG A 294 11.92 25.64 38.25
CA ARG A 294 12.16 26.55 39.35
C ARG A 294 11.29 27.82 39.27
N TYR A 295 10.99 28.27 38.07
CA TYR A 295 10.28 29.51 37.79
C TYR A 295 9.04 29.26 36.93
N CYS A 296 8.16 28.37 37.40
CA CYS A 296 6.88 28.12 36.74
C CYS A 296 5.90 29.25 36.96
N PHE A 297 5.27 29.69 35.88
CA PHE A 297 4.16 30.67 35.96
C PHE A 297 2.90 30.04 36.59
N LEU A 298 2.63 28.75 36.28
CA LEU A 298 1.52 28.00 36.84
C LEU A 298 2.02 26.68 37.47
N PRO A 299 1.32 26.12 38.46
CA PRO A 299 1.70 24.88 39.13
C PRO A 299 2.03 23.76 38.13
N HIS A 300 3.21 23.15 38.27
CA HIS A 300 3.76 22.08 37.44
C HIS A 300 3.86 22.39 35.92
N ASN A 301 3.71 23.66 35.52
CA ASN A 301 3.91 24.09 34.14
C ASN A 301 5.35 24.60 33.93
N ALA A 302 6.27 23.70 33.69
CA ALA A 302 7.69 24.00 33.49
C ALA A 302 8.03 24.45 32.05
N TRP A 303 7.06 24.49 31.13
CA TRP A 303 7.29 24.65 29.69
C TRP A 303 6.62 25.87 29.07
N GLY A 304 5.93 26.70 29.84
CA GLY A 304 5.12 27.79 29.28
C GLY A 304 3.96 27.29 28.43
N TRP A 305 3.45 26.10 28.70
CA TRP A 305 2.47 25.42 27.89
C TRP A 305 1.05 25.98 28.12
N GLY A 306 0.78 27.10 27.46
CA GLY A 306 -0.51 27.80 27.61
C GLY A 306 -0.86 28.17 29.06
N ASN A 307 -2.13 28.41 29.33
CA ASN A 307 -2.65 28.73 30.67
C ASN A 307 -3.15 27.46 31.39
N VAL A 308 -2.30 26.43 31.47
CA VAL A 308 -2.65 25.13 32.06
C VAL A 308 -1.79 24.89 33.31
N SER A 309 -2.39 24.33 34.35
CA SER A 309 -1.71 23.80 35.54
C SER A 309 -2.06 22.33 35.70
N TRP A 310 -1.14 21.56 36.28
CA TRP A 310 -1.33 20.14 36.53
C TRP A 310 -1.22 19.81 38.02
N GLY A 311 -1.78 18.66 38.42
CA GLY A 311 -1.76 18.20 39.81
C GLY A 311 -0.39 17.62 40.22
N SER A 312 0.38 17.14 39.29
CA SER A 312 1.72 16.55 39.53
C SER A 312 2.67 16.77 38.35
N TRP A 313 3.97 16.51 38.57
CA TRP A 313 4.96 16.54 37.51
C TRP A 313 4.72 15.43 36.48
N GLU A 314 4.28 14.26 36.91
CA GLU A 314 3.99 13.12 36.04
C GLU A 314 2.87 13.48 35.03
N GLU A 315 1.76 14.03 35.52
CA GLU A 315 0.63 14.48 34.70
C GLU A 315 1.09 15.54 33.69
N ALA A 316 1.87 16.49 34.13
CA ALA A 316 2.38 17.60 33.32
C ALA A 316 3.34 17.07 32.20
N ILE A 317 4.23 16.17 32.53
CA ILE A 317 5.19 15.57 31.58
C ILE A 317 4.44 14.80 30.47
N TRP A 318 3.51 13.93 30.86
CA TRP A 318 2.70 13.17 29.90
C TRP A 318 1.94 14.10 28.96
N ALA A 319 1.29 15.13 29.50
CA ALA A 319 0.53 16.08 28.69
C ALA A 319 1.43 16.90 27.73
N HIS A 320 2.59 17.36 28.21
CA HIS A 320 3.52 18.11 27.39
C HIS A 320 4.14 17.24 26.28
N VAL A 321 4.60 16.03 26.59
CA VAL A 321 5.19 15.12 25.60
C VAL A 321 4.17 14.71 24.54
N ALA A 322 2.92 14.41 24.92
CA ALA A 322 1.82 14.17 23.98
C ALA A 322 1.58 15.38 23.04
N GLY A 323 1.63 16.60 23.61
CA GLY A 323 1.52 17.83 22.84
C GLY A 323 2.69 18.06 21.88
N LEU A 324 3.91 17.69 22.26
CA LEU A 324 5.08 17.74 21.40
C LEU A 324 4.97 16.75 20.22
N ALA A 325 4.44 15.55 20.47
CA ALA A 325 4.19 14.58 19.40
C ALA A 325 3.19 15.12 18.38
N SER A 326 2.02 15.56 18.84
CA SER A 326 0.89 15.96 17.99
C SER A 326 1.08 17.32 17.31
N GLY A 327 1.77 18.25 17.99
CA GLY A 327 1.87 19.64 17.53
C GLY A 327 3.22 20.05 16.94
N TYR A 328 4.28 19.28 17.21
CA TYR A 328 5.66 19.62 16.87
C TYR A 328 6.45 18.48 16.22
N GLY A 329 5.78 17.38 15.89
CA GLY A 329 6.42 16.21 15.25
C GLY A 329 7.43 15.47 16.14
N GLY A 330 7.39 15.67 17.45
CA GLY A 330 8.23 14.94 18.42
C GLY A 330 9.73 15.27 18.41
N GLN A 331 10.17 16.25 17.62
CA GLN A 331 11.58 16.60 17.45
C GLN A 331 11.78 18.11 17.47
N LEU A 332 12.99 18.55 17.83
CA LEU A 332 13.36 19.95 17.73
C LEU A 332 13.59 20.34 16.26
N THR A 333 12.73 21.17 15.71
CA THR A 333 12.87 21.78 14.38
C THR A 333 12.85 23.30 14.49
N TYR A 334 13.42 23.99 13.49
CA TYR A 334 13.35 25.46 13.49
C TYR A 334 11.91 25.96 13.28
N ALA A 335 11.13 25.26 12.45
CA ALA A 335 9.69 25.53 12.30
C ALA A 335 8.93 25.37 13.64
N GLY A 336 9.29 24.36 14.43
CA GLY A 336 8.77 24.19 15.79
C GLY A 336 9.13 25.35 16.72
N ALA A 337 10.35 25.87 16.63
CA ALA A 337 10.79 27.04 17.40
C ALA A 337 10.03 28.32 17.04
N LEU A 338 9.78 28.56 15.75
CA LEU A 338 8.94 29.66 15.26
C LEU A 338 7.51 29.59 15.80
N LYS A 339 6.99 28.37 15.99
CA LYS A 339 5.66 28.17 16.58
C LYS A 339 5.67 28.31 18.10
N TYR A 340 6.73 27.85 18.77
CA TYR A 340 6.83 27.81 20.24
C TYR A 340 7.12 29.20 20.84
N CYS A 341 8.15 29.89 20.33
CA CYS A 341 8.61 31.17 20.81
C CYS A 341 8.85 32.15 19.63
N PRO A 342 7.80 32.62 18.94
CA PRO A 342 7.91 33.37 17.68
C PRO A 342 8.86 34.57 17.73
N PRO A 343 8.85 35.39 18.82
CA PRO A 343 9.72 36.58 18.86
C PRO A 343 11.21 36.28 18.96
N ASN A 344 11.57 35.09 19.48
CA ASN A 344 12.94 34.73 19.82
C ASN A 344 13.29 33.33 19.34
N ALA A 345 12.75 32.88 18.20
CA ALA A 345 12.87 31.52 17.70
C ALA A 345 14.33 31.07 17.53
N ASP A 346 15.23 31.94 17.05
CA ASP A 346 16.65 31.62 16.87
C ASP A 346 17.32 31.29 18.22
N HIS A 347 17.13 32.14 19.20
CA HIS A 347 17.73 31.97 20.54
C HIS A 347 17.10 30.81 21.29
N TRP A 348 15.78 30.65 21.19
CA TRP A 348 15.08 29.51 21.78
C TRP A 348 15.51 28.20 21.18
N TYR A 349 15.55 28.09 19.85
CA TYR A 349 16.02 26.90 19.14
C TYR A 349 17.42 26.47 19.58
N THR A 350 18.36 27.40 19.55
CA THR A 350 19.77 27.13 19.89
C THR A 350 19.96 26.78 21.35
N SER A 351 19.25 27.46 22.27
CA SER A 351 19.31 27.15 23.68
C SER A 351 18.69 25.78 24.03
N VAL A 352 17.56 25.41 23.40
CA VAL A 352 16.98 24.07 23.55
C VAL A 352 17.95 23.03 22.99
N LEU A 353 18.51 23.25 21.79
CA LEU A 353 19.48 22.33 21.18
C LEU A 353 20.72 22.14 22.06
N ALA A 354 21.29 23.21 22.60
CA ALA A 354 22.42 23.16 23.51
C ALA A 354 22.13 22.33 24.77
N ASN A 355 20.91 22.46 25.31
CA ASN A 355 20.46 21.68 26.44
C ASN A 355 20.21 20.20 26.08
N MET A 356 19.64 19.89 24.92
CA MET A 356 19.52 18.51 24.43
C MET A 356 20.87 17.82 24.28
N GLN A 357 21.92 18.54 23.90
CA GLN A 357 23.28 18.00 23.76
C GLN A 357 23.96 17.69 25.10
N ARG A 358 23.38 18.11 26.22
CA ARG A 358 23.87 17.83 27.58
C ARG A 358 23.21 16.59 28.20
N ILE A 359 22.12 16.13 27.60
CA ILE A 359 21.39 14.94 28.00
C ILE A 359 21.90 13.72 27.22
#